data_ccd7238ac67389177f6e55dad6f7ef6c
#
_entry.id   ccd7238ac67389177f6e55dad6f7ef6c
#
_cell.length_a   1.000
_cell.length_b   1.000
_cell.length_c   1.000
_cell.angle_alpha   90.00
_cell.angle_beta   90.00
_cell.angle_gamma   90.00
#
_symmetry.space_group_name_H-M   'P 1'
#
loop_
_entity.id
_entity.type
_entity.pdbx_description
1 polymer ?
#
loop_
_entity_poly.entity_id
_entity_poly.type
_entity_poly.pdbx_seq_one_letter_code
_entity_poly.pdbx_strand_id
1 'polypeptide(L)'
;MPLLGPADPLPHPPRRVLVAGSTGAGKTTLAKALAGRIGSPHVEMDALYHGPGWVPRPEFLDDVAVLVGRPAWITEWQYSRARPLLLEHADTIVWLDHPFRTAMRRLVVRTVVRRLRRTVLWNGNVEPPLLTVFTDPEHLLRWGWKSHGRVADKLTAVLASEHGPRLSVVRLRGQREVDAWLAGPLLRAARAGEGSV
;
A
#
# COMPACT_ATOMS: atom_id res chain seq x y z
N MET A 1 8.51 -18.43 3.47
CA MET A 1 7.61 -18.41 4.67
C MET A 1 6.17 -18.63 4.28
N PRO A 2 5.30 -19.17 5.16
CA PRO A 2 3.89 -19.32 4.87
C PRO A 2 3.20 -17.94 4.77
N LEU A 3 2.14 -17.87 3.98
CA LEU A 3 1.24 -16.73 3.92
C LEU A 3 0.46 -16.65 5.24
N LEU A 4 0.62 -15.56 5.97
CA LEU A 4 -0.01 -15.35 7.27
C LEU A 4 -1.43 -14.82 7.13
N GLY A 5 -2.33 -15.29 7.98
CA GLY A 5 -3.69 -14.79 8.14
C GLY A 5 -3.81 -13.70 9.20
N PRO A 6 -5.05 -13.21 9.45
CA PRO A 6 -5.30 -12.12 10.37
C PRO A 6 -5.07 -12.46 11.86
N ALA A 7 -5.00 -13.73 12.23
CA ALA A 7 -4.78 -14.18 13.61
C ALA A 7 -3.35 -14.68 13.85
N ASP A 8 -2.59 -14.95 12.79
CA ASP A 8 -1.25 -15.53 12.90
C ASP A 8 -0.26 -14.54 13.52
N PRO A 9 0.64 -15.01 14.40
CA PRO A 9 1.66 -14.17 14.98
C PRO A 9 2.68 -13.73 13.90
N LEU A 10 3.15 -12.50 14.00
CA LEU A 10 4.28 -12.04 13.19
C LEU A 10 5.59 -12.61 13.78
N PRO A 11 6.51 -13.11 12.94
CA PRO A 11 7.77 -13.69 13.38
C PRO A 11 8.77 -12.64 13.93
N HIS A 12 8.56 -11.38 13.60
CA HIS A 12 9.39 -10.25 14.04
C HIS A 12 8.57 -8.96 14.06
N PRO A 13 8.99 -7.92 14.79
CA PRO A 13 8.41 -6.59 14.73
C PRO A 13 8.57 -6.02 13.31
N PRO A 14 7.46 -5.58 12.65
CA PRO A 14 7.55 -5.01 11.32
C PRO A 14 8.14 -3.60 11.39
N ARG A 15 9.16 -3.32 10.58
CA ARG A 15 9.81 -2.01 10.50
C ARG A 15 9.75 -1.41 9.10
N ARG A 16 9.95 -2.23 8.05
CA ARG A 16 9.95 -1.82 6.64
C ARG A 16 8.79 -2.49 5.92
N VAL A 17 7.65 -1.78 5.94
CA VAL A 17 6.35 -2.37 5.60
C VAL A 17 5.85 -1.88 4.24
N LEU A 18 5.49 -2.83 3.39
CA LEU A 18 4.77 -2.60 2.15
C LEU A 18 3.27 -2.89 2.33
N VAL A 19 2.43 -1.95 1.94
CA VAL A 19 0.98 -2.18 1.89
C VAL A 19 0.57 -2.44 0.45
N ALA A 20 0.19 -3.68 0.16
CA ALA A 20 -0.25 -4.13 -1.15
C ALA A 20 -1.79 -4.20 -1.23
N GLY A 21 -2.33 -4.02 -2.41
CA GLY A 21 -3.78 -4.13 -2.68
C GLY A 21 -4.18 -3.38 -3.93
N SER A 22 -5.37 -3.69 -4.44
CA SER A 22 -5.93 -3.01 -5.61
C SER A 22 -6.22 -1.53 -5.33
N THR A 23 -6.42 -0.75 -6.38
CA THR A 23 -6.89 0.63 -6.25
C THR A 23 -8.24 0.65 -5.52
N GLY A 24 -8.38 1.52 -4.51
CA GLY A 24 -9.59 1.55 -3.65
C GLY A 24 -9.59 0.55 -2.48
N ALA A 25 -8.59 -0.34 -2.34
CA ALA A 25 -8.52 -1.29 -1.23
C ALA A 25 -8.29 -0.62 0.14
N GLY A 26 -7.81 0.64 0.20
CA GLY A 26 -7.56 1.34 1.45
C GLY A 26 -6.10 1.32 1.91
N LYS A 27 -5.16 1.12 0.98
CA LYS A 27 -3.71 1.05 1.28
C LYS A 27 -3.20 2.22 2.13
N THR A 28 -3.45 3.45 1.69
CA THR A 28 -3.02 4.66 2.40
C THR A 28 -3.65 4.78 3.79
N THR A 29 -4.93 4.39 3.93
CA THR A 29 -5.61 4.38 5.25
C THR A 29 -4.95 3.38 6.20
N LEU A 30 -4.66 2.16 5.71
CA LEU A 30 -3.95 1.17 6.51
C LEU A 30 -2.51 1.62 6.82
N ALA A 31 -1.78 2.16 5.86
CA ALA A 31 -0.42 2.65 6.07
C ALA A 31 -0.35 3.73 7.16
N LYS A 32 -1.29 4.69 7.16
CA LYS A 32 -1.43 5.70 8.24
C LYS A 32 -1.77 5.07 9.59
N ALA A 33 -2.66 4.08 9.61
CA ALA A 33 -3.00 3.36 10.83
C ALA A 33 -1.83 2.53 11.39
N LEU A 34 -1.00 1.95 10.53
CA LEU A 34 0.24 1.27 10.89
C LEU A 34 1.25 2.26 11.50
N ALA A 35 1.49 3.39 10.83
CA ALA A 35 2.43 4.42 11.30
C ALA A 35 2.13 4.86 12.73
N GLY A 36 0.86 5.09 13.06
CA GLY A 36 0.44 5.45 14.41
C GLY A 36 0.57 4.33 15.46
N ARG A 37 0.75 3.06 15.05
CA ARG A 37 0.84 1.91 15.98
C ARG A 37 2.26 1.39 16.21
N ILE A 38 3.11 1.47 15.18
CA ILE A 38 4.46 0.90 15.25
C ILE A 38 5.56 1.97 15.16
N GLY A 39 5.19 3.25 15.12
CA GLY A 39 6.14 4.36 15.11
C GLY A 39 6.99 4.51 13.82
N SER A 40 6.76 3.66 12.79
CA SER A 40 7.46 3.77 11.50
C SER A 40 6.81 4.86 10.63
N PRO A 41 7.58 5.78 10.04
CA PRO A 41 7.01 6.85 9.23
C PRO A 41 6.35 6.32 7.95
N HIS A 42 5.16 6.83 7.62
CA HIS A 42 4.49 6.55 6.36
C HIS A 42 4.87 7.58 5.28
N VAL A 43 5.29 7.09 4.12
CA VAL A 43 5.57 7.89 2.93
C VAL A 43 4.65 7.45 1.80
N GLU A 44 3.82 8.35 1.31
CA GLU A 44 2.89 8.06 0.20
C GLU A 44 3.64 8.01 -1.13
N MET A 45 3.60 6.87 -1.82
CA MET A 45 4.28 6.69 -3.12
C MET A 45 3.75 7.63 -4.19
N ASP A 46 2.46 7.98 -4.13
CA ASP A 46 1.87 8.93 -5.07
C ASP A 46 2.46 10.34 -4.90
N ALA A 47 2.83 10.72 -3.68
CA ALA A 47 3.50 12.00 -3.41
C ALA A 47 4.93 12.05 -3.97
N LEU A 48 5.63 10.93 -4.02
CA LEU A 48 6.96 10.84 -4.62
C LEU A 48 6.89 10.80 -6.15
N TYR A 49 5.85 10.16 -6.70
CA TYR A 49 5.74 9.93 -8.13
C TYR A 49 5.19 11.11 -8.90
N HIS A 50 4.12 11.76 -8.42
CA HIS A 50 3.42 12.82 -9.14
C HIS A 50 3.97 14.20 -8.78
N GLY A 51 4.48 14.91 -9.77
CA GLY A 51 4.76 16.34 -9.72
C GLY A 51 3.50 17.19 -10.04
N PRO A 52 3.65 18.52 -10.15
CA PRO A 52 2.56 19.40 -10.56
C PRO A 52 1.96 18.98 -11.90
N GLY A 53 0.63 19.07 -12.04
CA GLY A 53 -0.08 18.67 -13.25
C GLY A 53 -0.09 17.16 -13.51
N TRP A 54 0.09 16.34 -12.48
CA TRP A 54 0.15 14.86 -12.56
C TRP A 54 1.34 14.32 -13.38
N VAL A 55 2.33 15.15 -13.70
CA VAL A 55 3.53 14.74 -14.45
C VAL A 55 4.41 13.86 -13.54
N PRO A 56 4.87 12.68 -14.02
CA PRO A 56 5.82 11.88 -13.25
C PRO A 56 7.12 12.65 -12.97
N ARG A 57 7.60 12.58 -11.73
CA ARG A 57 8.85 13.22 -11.33
C ARG A 57 10.06 12.41 -11.79
N PRO A 58 11.07 13.05 -12.42
CA PRO A 58 12.31 12.36 -12.82
C PRO A 58 13.05 11.73 -11.64
N GLU A 59 13.06 12.41 -10.47
CA GLU A 59 13.76 12.00 -9.25
C GLU A 59 13.07 10.87 -8.48
N PHE A 60 11.95 10.35 -8.98
CA PHE A 60 11.12 9.37 -8.27
C PHE A 60 11.91 8.16 -7.74
N LEU A 61 12.79 7.57 -8.55
CA LEU A 61 13.57 6.40 -8.13
C LEU A 61 14.66 6.76 -7.12
N ASP A 62 15.24 7.95 -7.21
CA ASP A 62 16.22 8.45 -6.24
C ASP A 62 15.54 8.69 -4.88
N ASP A 63 14.34 9.28 -4.87
CA ASP A 63 13.53 9.43 -3.66
C ASP A 63 13.18 8.07 -3.04
N VAL A 64 12.87 7.07 -3.86
CA VAL A 64 12.62 5.70 -3.38
C VAL A 64 13.90 5.08 -2.80
N ALA A 65 15.06 5.30 -3.41
CA ALA A 65 16.34 4.82 -2.88
C ALA A 65 16.65 5.45 -1.51
N VAL A 66 16.40 6.74 -1.35
CA VAL A 66 16.52 7.43 -0.05
C VAL A 66 15.54 6.86 0.98
N LEU A 67 14.30 6.57 0.57
CA LEU A 67 13.28 5.98 1.47
C LEU A 67 13.72 4.61 1.99
N VAL A 68 14.14 3.69 1.11
CA VAL A 68 14.48 2.32 1.50
C VAL A 68 15.76 2.23 2.32
N GLY A 69 16.65 3.23 2.25
CA GLY A 69 17.83 3.35 3.10
C GLY A 69 17.53 3.69 4.56
N ARG A 70 16.30 4.07 4.91
CA ARG A 70 15.91 4.37 6.29
C ARG A 70 15.75 3.08 7.10
N PRO A 71 15.99 3.12 8.44
CA PRO A 71 15.85 1.95 9.30
C PRO A 71 14.40 1.45 9.43
N ALA A 72 13.42 2.34 9.26
CA ALA A 72 11.99 2.01 9.34
C ALA A 72 11.18 2.91 8.40
N TRP A 73 10.21 2.32 7.71
CA TRP A 73 9.29 3.01 6.82
C TRP A 73 8.05 2.18 6.51
N ILE A 74 6.97 2.85 6.14
CA ILE A 74 5.75 2.24 5.62
C ILE A 74 5.41 2.92 4.31
N THR A 75 5.15 2.15 3.25
CA THR A 75 4.71 2.71 1.98
C THR A 75 3.81 1.75 1.21
N GLU A 76 3.18 2.21 0.13
CA GLU A 76 2.34 1.37 -0.72
C GLU A 76 3.19 0.63 -1.76
N TRP A 77 2.88 -0.66 -1.98
CA TRP A 77 3.52 -1.47 -3.02
C TRP A 77 2.93 -1.16 -4.40
N GLN A 78 3.31 -0.03 -4.96
CA GLN A 78 2.85 0.42 -6.28
C GLN A 78 4.06 0.78 -7.16
N TYR A 79 3.77 1.21 -8.39
CA TYR A 79 4.76 1.58 -9.43
C TYR A 79 5.76 0.47 -9.74
N SER A 80 5.62 -0.13 -10.95
CA SER A 80 6.41 -1.29 -11.37
C SER A 80 7.93 -1.05 -11.30
N ARG A 81 8.38 0.17 -11.59
CA ARG A 81 9.80 0.56 -11.54
C ARG A 81 10.38 0.57 -10.13
N ALA A 82 9.58 0.90 -9.12
CA ALA A 82 10.03 0.96 -7.71
C ALA A 82 9.95 -0.39 -7.00
N ARG A 83 9.08 -1.31 -7.46
CA ARG A 83 8.82 -2.58 -6.78
C ARG A 83 10.03 -3.44 -6.47
N PRO A 84 11.00 -3.65 -7.40
CA PRO A 84 12.18 -4.45 -7.10
C PRO A 84 12.96 -3.90 -5.91
N LEU A 85 13.25 -2.60 -5.92
CA LEU A 85 13.99 -1.92 -4.85
C LEU A 85 13.24 -1.96 -3.51
N LEU A 86 11.93 -1.76 -3.54
CA LEU A 86 11.08 -1.87 -2.35
C LEU A 86 11.09 -3.29 -1.76
N LEU A 87 10.99 -4.33 -2.59
CA LEU A 87 11.01 -5.73 -2.16
C LEU A 87 12.36 -6.13 -1.58
N GLU A 88 13.46 -5.62 -2.12
CA GLU A 88 14.80 -5.90 -1.63
C GLU A 88 15.00 -5.47 -0.18
N HIS A 89 14.36 -4.38 0.24
CA HIS A 89 14.56 -3.78 1.56
C HIS A 89 13.42 -4.04 2.56
N ALA A 90 12.26 -4.48 2.10
CA ALA A 90 11.11 -4.75 2.96
C ALA A 90 11.33 -5.98 3.86
N ASP A 91 10.69 -5.97 5.03
CA ASP A 91 10.58 -7.11 5.94
C ASP A 91 9.16 -7.68 6.01
N THR A 92 8.16 -6.83 5.72
CA THR A 92 6.75 -7.20 5.85
C THR A 92 5.92 -6.66 4.68
N ILE A 93 5.03 -7.50 4.14
CA ILE A 93 4.00 -7.08 3.20
C ILE A 93 2.63 -7.32 3.83
N VAL A 94 1.79 -6.28 3.89
CA VAL A 94 0.39 -6.42 4.27
C VAL A 94 -0.47 -6.33 3.03
N TRP A 95 -1.09 -7.44 2.66
CA TRP A 95 -1.91 -7.56 1.47
C TRP A 95 -3.39 -7.37 1.78
N LEU A 96 -3.97 -6.25 1.34
CA LEU A 96 -5.40 -6.00 1.35
C LEU A 96 -6.07 -6.70 0.16
N ASP A 97 -6.58 -7.91 0.41
CA ASP A 97 -7.28 -8.73 -0.57
C ASP A 97 -8.80 -8.57 -0.43
N HIS A 98 -9.25 -7.33 -0.54
CA HIS A 98 -10.69 -7.04 -0.48
C HIS A 98 -11.43 -7.48 -1.74
N PRO A 99 -12.70 -7.92 -1.63
CA PRO A 99 -13.55 -8.21 -2.78
C PRO A 99 -13.61 -7.03 -3.75
N PHE A 100 -13.61 -7.32 -5.05
CA PHE A 100 -13.66 -6.31 -6.12
C PHE A 100 -14.73 -5.24 -5.89
N ARG A 101 -15.96 -5.67 -5.55
CA ARG A 101 -17.09 -4.75 -5.30
C ARG A 101 -16.79 -3.75 -4.18
N THR A 102 -16.13 -4.21 -3.12
CA THR A 102 -15.76 -3.35 -1.99
C THR A 102 -14.71 -2.32 -2.39
N ALA A 103 -13.65 -2.74 -3.07
CA ALA A 103 -12.60 -1.85 -3.54
C ALA A 103 -13.13 -0.83 -4.55
N MET A 104 -13.95 -1.27 -5.50
CA MET A 104 -14.54 -0.41 -6.53
C MET A 104 -15.52 0.61 -5.93
N ARG A 105 -16.41 0.20 -5.02
CA ARG A 105 -17.31 1.13 -4.32
C ARG A 105 -16.53 2.22 -3.58
N ARG A 106 -15.50 1.82 -2.82
CA ARG A 106 -14.62 2.76 -2.11
C ARG A 106 -13.92 3.71 -3.07
N LEU A 107 -13.42 3.20 -4.20
CA LEU A 107 -12.78 4.00 -5.22
C LEU A 107 -13.71 5.05 -5.80
N VAL A 108 -14.92 4.65 -6.24
CA VAL A 108 -15.93 5.56 -6.80
C VAL A 108 -16.31 6.65 -5.80
N VAL A 109 -16.68 6.27 -4.58
CA VAL A 109 -17.07 7.22 -3.53
C VAL A 109 -15.94 8.22 -3.25
N ARG A 110 -14.71 7.73 -3.10
CA ARG A 110 -13.53 8.58 -2.87
C ARG A 110 -13.31 9.57 -4.02
N THR A 111 -13.35 9.10 -5.25
CA THR A 111 -13.13 9.94 -6.45
C THR A 111 -14.20 11.02 -6.56
N VAL A 112 -15.47 10.65 -6.37
CA VAL A 112 -16.59 11.61 -6.38
C VAL A 112 -16.44 12.65 -5.28
N VAL A 113 -16.19 12.21 -4.03
CA VAL A 113 -16.05 13.14 -2.89
C VAL A 113 -14.86 14.08 -3.09
N ARG A 114 -13.70 13.57 -3.51
CA ARG A 114 -12.51 14.40 -3.78
C ARG A 114 -12.78 15.42 -4.87
N ARG A 115 -13.47 15.01 -5.95
CA ARG A 115 -13.82 15.91 -7.04
C ARG A 115 -14.80 17.01 -6.60
N LEU A 116 -15.87 16.64 -5.89
CA LEU A 116 -16.88 17.61 -5.41
C LEU A 116 -16.26 18.62 -4.43
N ARG A 117 -15.39 18.15 -3.54
CA ARG A 117 -14.70 18.98 -2.56
C ARG A 117 -13.49 19.72 -3.13
N ARG A 118 -13.15 19.51 -4.40
CA ARG A 118 -11.90 20.02 -5.03
C ARG A 118 -10.68 19.79 -4.13
N THR A 119 -10.61 18.58 -3.55
CA THR A 119 -9.53 18.22 -2.62
C THR A 119 -8.18 18.35 -3.32
N VAL A 120 -7.32 19.20 -2.77
CA VAL A 120 -5.95 19.33 -3.24
C VAL A 120 -5.17 18.10 -2.78
N LEU A 121 -4.53 17.43 -3.71
CA LEU A 121 -3.70 16.25 -3.54
C LEU A 121 -2.22 16.63 -3.63
N TRP A 122 -1.37 15.63 -3.78
CA TRP A 122 0.08 15.81 -3.85
C TRP A 122 0.47 16.87 -4.89
N ASN A 123 1.39 17.75 -4.50
CA ASN A 123 1.97 18.79 -5.36
C ASN A 123 0.92 19.73 -6.03
N GLY A 124 -0.18 20.01 -5.33
CA GLY A 124 -1.22 20.92 -5.80
C GLY A 124 -2.21 20.31 -6.79
N ASN A 125 -2.14 19.02 -7.06
CA ASN A 125 -3.03 18.35 -8.02
C ASN A 125 -4.45 18.22 -7.49
N VAL A 126 -5.43 18.22 -8.41
CA VAL A 126 -6.85 18.00 -8.13
C VAL A 126 -7.34 16.87 -9.04
N GLU A 127 -8.24 16.02 -8.55
CA GLU A 127 -8.84 14.95 -9.34
C GLU A 127 -9.48 15.50 -10.64
N PRO A 128 -9.25 14.87 -11.80
CA PRO A 128 -9.82 15.31 -13.07
C PRO A 128 -11.35 15.25 -13.06
N PRO A 129 -12.04 15.91 -14.03
CA PRO A 129 -13.49 15.83 -14.15
C PRO A 129 -13.97 14.38 -14.29
N LEU A 130 -15.09 14.02 -13.61
CA LEU A 130 -15.60 12.64 -13.63
C LEU A 130 -15.94 12.13 -15.04
N LEU A 131 -16.34 13.04 -15.93
CA LEU A 131 -16.68 12.68 -17.32
C LEU A 131 -15.48 12.16 -18.12
N THR A 132 -14.25 12.46 -17.70
CA THR A 132 -13.05 11.92 -18.35
C THR A 132 -12.92 10.40 -18.22
N VAL A 133 -13.72 9.75 -17.36
CA VAL A 133 -13.81 8.27 -17.32
C VAL A 133 -14.18 7.65 -18.66
N PHE A 134 -14.93 8.37 -19.51
CA PHE A 134 -15.35 7.88 -20.81
C PHE A 134 -14.32 8.13 -21.91
N THR A 135 -13.48 9.14 -21.78
CA THR A 135 -12.54 9.59 -22.81
C THR A 135 -11.08 9.22 -22.52
N ASP A 136 -10.70 9.12 -21.24
CA ASP A 136 -9.34 8.82 -20.83
C ASP A 136 -9.18 7.33 -20.50
N PRO A 137 -8.40 6.55 -21.29
CA PRO A 137 -8.09 5.14 -20.99
C PRO A 137 -7.34 4.94 -19.68
N GLU A 138 -6.57 5.93 -19.23
CA GLU A 138 -5.78 5.91 -18.00
C GLU A 138 -6.58 6.40 -16.79
N HIS A 139 -7.87 6.74 -16.98
CA HIS A 139 -8.69 7.20 -15.87
C HIS A 139 -8.71 6.18 -14.71
N LEU A 140 -8.55 6.67 -13.50
CA LEU A 140 -8.38 5.88 -12.27
C LEU A 140 -9.44 4.77 -12.07
N LEU A 141 -10.70 5.03 -12.44
CA LEU A 141 -11.78 4.03 -12.34
C LEU A 141 -11.59 2.87 -13.34
N ARG A 142 -11.18 3.17 -14.58
CA ARG A 142 -10.88 2.14 -15.58
C ARG A 142 -9.65 1.33 -15.20
N TRP A 143 -8.63 1.99 -14.69
CA TRP A 143 -7.44 1.33 -14.16
C TRP A 143 -7.78 0.41 -12.98
N GLY A 144 -8.59 0.86 -12.01
CA GLY A 144 -9.04 0.07 -10.88
C GLY A 144 -9.74 -1.22 -11.31
N TRP A 145 -10.60 -1.14 -12.35
CA TRP A 145 -11.27 -2.30 -12.93
C TRP A 145 -10.27 -3.32 -13.51
N LYS A 146 -9.34 -2.85 -14.37
CA LYS A 146 -8.39 -3.71 -15.08
C LYS A 146 -7.31 -4.32 -14.18
N SER A 147 -6.97 -3.68 -13.06
CA SER A 147 -5.81 -4.05 -12.24
C SER A 147 -6.15 -4.93 -11.04
N HIS A 148 -7.44 -5.17 -10.74
CA HIS A 148 -7.85 -5.83 -9.48
C HIS A 148 -7.23 -7.23 -9.30
N GLY A 149 -7.31 -8.12 -10.27
CA GLY A 149 -6.77 -9.49 -10.18
C GLY A 149 -5.23 -9.55 -10.18
N ARG A 150 -4.58 -8.57 -10.78
CA ARG A 150 -3.12 -8.59 -10.99
C ARG A 150 -2.28 -8.50 -9.71
N VAL A 151 -2.86 -8.05 -8.60
CA VAL A 151 -2.12 -7.96 -7.32
C VAL A 151 -1.88 -9.34 -6.74
N ALA A 152 -2.88 -10.23 -6.79
CA ALA A 152 -2.75 -11.60 -6.31
C ALA A 152 -1.65 -12.36 -7.08
N ASP A 153 -1.66 -12.28 -8.42
CA ASP A 153 -0.66 -12.94 -9.27
C ASP A 153 0.76 -12.46 -8.93
N LYS A 154 0.93 -11.14 -8.78
CA LYS A 154 2.23 -10.55 -8.44
C LYS A 154 2.72 -10.96 -7.06
N LEU A 155 1.83 -11.01 -6.05
CA LEU A 155 2.22 -11.44 -4.71
C LEU A 155 2.53 -12.94 -4.66
N THR A 156 1.80 -13.76 -5.43
CA THR A 156 2.14 -15.18 -5.61
C THR A 156 3.54 -15.34 -6.21
N ALA A 157 3.88 -14.54 -7.21
CA ALA A 157 5.23 -14.53 -7.79
C ALA A 157 6.30 -14.07 -6.79
N VAL A 158 6.01 -13.07 -5.94
CA VAL A 158 6.92 -12.64 -4.86
C VAL A 158 7.15 -13.75 -3.84
N LEU A 159 6.08 -14.45 -3.43
CA LEU A 159 6.19 -15.57 -2.49
C LEU A 159 7.04 -16.72 -3.05
N ALA A 160 6.99 -16.95 -4.36
CA ALA A 160 7.78 -17.97 -5.07
C ALA A 160 9.21 -17.52 -5.41
N SER A 161 9.54 -16.22 -5.24
CA SER A 161 10.87 -15.66 -5.55
C SER A 161 11.86 -15.82 -4.39
N GLU A 162 13.11 -15.46 -4.61
CA GLU A 162 14.17 -15.39 -3.59
C GLU A 162 13.83 -14.45 -2.43
N HIS A 163 12.92 -13.49 -2.62
CA HIS A 163 12.46 -12.60 -1.56
C HIS A 163 11.46 -13.27 -0.60
N GLY A 164 10.71 -14.29 -1.06
CA GLY A 164 9.66 -14.95 -0.30
C GLY A 164 10.09 -15.45 1.08
N PRO A 165 11.24 -16.14 1.25
CA PRO A 165 11.68 -16.67 2.53
C PRO A 165 11.93 -15.63 3.62
N ARG A 166 12.30 -14.40 3.25
CA ARG A 166 12.64 -13.30 4.19
C ARG A 166 11.48 -12.35 4.48
N LEU A 167 10.41 -12.41 3.69
CA LEU A 167 9.26 -11.53 3.80
C LEU A 167 8.14 -12.15 4.64
N SER A 168 7.65 -11.43 5.64
CA SER A 168 6.39 -11.77 6.31
C SER A 168 5.23 -11.23 5.48
N VAL A 169 4.44 -12.10 4.85
CA VAL A 169 3.29 -11.68 4.03
C VAL A 169 2.00 -11.99 4.76
N VAL A 170 1.25 -10.94 5.13
CA VAL A 170 -0.04 -11.03 5.82
C VAL A 170 -1.16 -10.73 4.85
N ARG A 171 -2.11 -11.65 4.68
CA ARG A 171 -3.28 -11.48 3.81
C ARG A 171 -4.53 -11.15 4.62
N LEU A 172 -5.18 -10.03 4.28
CA LEU A 172 -6.38 -9.51 4.96
C LEU A 172 -7.51 -9.33 3.93
N ARG A 173 -8.58 -10.11 4.06
CA ARG A 173 -9.67 -10.21 3.07
C ARG A 173 -10.83 -9.25 3.31
N GLY A 174 -10.86 -8.58 4.45
CA GLY A 174 -11.97 -7.68 4.79
C GLY A 174 -11.61 -6.72 5.91
N GLN A 175 -12.47 -5.71 6.14
CA GLN A 175 -12.21 -4.71 7.17
C GLN A 175 -12.12 -5.33 8.58
N ARG A 176 -12.96 -6.33 8.87
CA ARG A 176 -12.92 -7.03 10.17
C ARG A 176 -11.58 -7.71 10.42
N GLU A 177 -10.98 -8.32 9.38
CA GLU A 177 -9.65 -8.93 9.49
C GLU A 177 -8.56 -7.87 9.68
N VAL A 178 -8.67 -6.71 9.00
CA VAL A 178 -7.76 -5.58 9.20
C VAL A 178 -7.81 -5.10 10.65
N ASP A 179 -9.01 -4.88 11.18
CA ASP A 179 -9.21 -4.38 12.54
C ASP A 179 -8.70 -5.38 13.59
N ALA A 180 -8.99 -6.66 13.42
CA ALA A 180 -8.54 -7.73 14.29
C ALA A 180 -7.00 -7.87 14.28
N TRP A 181 -6.38 -7.82 13.10
CA TRP A 181 -4.94 -7.91 12.94
C TRP A 181 -4.23 -6.69 13.57
N LEU A 182 -4.76 -5.48 13.35
CA LEU A 182 -4.23 -4.25 13.93
C LEU A 182 -4.32 -4.23 15.46
N ALA A 183 -5.39 -4.80 16.04
CA ALA A 183 -5.60 -4.85 17.49
C ALA A 183 -4.89 -6.03 18.17
N GLY A 184 -4.54 -7.07 17.44
CA GLY A 184 -3.98 -8.32 17.95
C GLY A 184 -2.52 -8.54 17.54
N PRO A 185 -2.26 -9.31 16.47
CA PRO A 185 -0.92 -9.73 16.08
C PRO A 185 0.08 -8.59 15.89
N LEU A 186 -0.33 -7.48 15.25
CA LEU A 186 0.54 -6.32 15.05
C LEU A 186 1.02 -5.71 16.38
N LEU A 187 0.09 -5.45 17.31
CA LEU A 187 0.44 -4.83 18.60
C LEU A 187 1.31 -5.75 19.45
N ARG A 188 1.08 -7.07 19.41
CA ARG A 188 1.95 -8.02 20.10
C ARG A 188 3.38 -8.00 19.56
N ALA A 189 3.53 -7.99 18.25
CA ALA A 189 4.85 -7.92 17.60
C ALA A 189 5.57 -6.58 17.86
N ALA A 190 4.84 -5.46 17.85
CA ALA A 190 5.42 -4.15 18.15
C ALA A 190 5.98 -4.09 19.59
N ARG A 191 5.20 -4.54 20.58
CA ARG A 191 5.64 -4.58 22.00
C ARG A 191 6.84 -5.50 22.22
N ALA A 192 6.92 -6.64 21.53
CA ALA A 192 8.07 -7.53 21.61
C ALA A 192 9.37 -6.86 21.12
N GLY A 193 9.26 -5.93 20.16
CA GLY A 193 10.40 -5.16 19.66
C GLY A 193 10.89 -4.05 20.60
N GLU A 194 10.02 -3.52 21.47
CA GLU A 194 10.37 -2.47 22.44
C GLU A 194 11.13 -3.02 23.65
N GLY A 195 10.93 -4.30 23.99
CA GLY A 195 11.61 -4.96 25.12
C GLY A 195 12.99 -5.54 24.79
N SER A 196 13.48 -5.40 23.54
CA SER A 196 14.76 -5.98 23.10
C SER A 196 15.85 -4.93 22.81
N VAL A 197 15.69 -3.69 23.30
CA VAL A 197 16.67 -2.59 23.19
C VAL A 197 17.39 -2.36 24.50
#